data_a4b7b8528afcebd9c83e6449a11624f4
#
_entry.id   a4b7b8528afcebd9c83e6449a11624f4
#
_cell.length_a   1.000
_cell.length_b   1.000
_cell.length_c   1.000
_cell.angle_alpha   90.00
_cell.angle_beta   90.00
_cell.angle_gamma   90.00
#
_symmetry.space_group_name_H-M   'P 1'
#
loop_
_entity.id
_entity.type
_entity.pdbx_description
1 polymer ?
#
loop_
_entity_poly.entity_id
_entity_poly.type
_entity_poly.pdbx_seq_one_letter_code
_entity_poly.pdbx_strand_id
1 'polypeptide(L)'
;MKKIIELQNIKRNFQVGDETVHALRGISFTIYEGEFVTIMGTSGSGKSTLLNTLGCLDTPTSGEYLLDGVSVRTMSKPQRAVLRNRKIGFVFQNYNLLPKTTAVENVELPLMYNSFVSASERRKRAIESLIAVGLGDRLEHKSNQMSGGQMQRVATVSYTHLTLP
;
A
#
# COMPACT_ATOMS: atom_id res chain seq x y z
N MET A 1 -17.46 -5.35 16.87
CA MET A 1 -16.57 -4.55 16.01
C MET A 1 -16.34 -5.33 14.72
N LYS A 2 -16.32 -4.64 13.58
CA LYS A 2 -16.09 -5.27 12.27
C LYS A 2 -14.64 -5.70 12.15
N LYS A 3 -14.39 -6.95 11.75
CA LYS A 3 -13.05 -7.44 11.46
C LYS A 3 -12.62 -6.96 10.08
N ILE A 4 -11.47 -6.31 9.99
CA ILE A 4 -10.91 -5.81 8.73
C ILE A 4 -9.81 -6.75 8.23
N ILE A 5 -8.92 -7.20 9.11
CA ILE A 5 -7.85 -8.14 8.80
C ILE A 5 -7.93 -9.33 9.74
N GLU A 6 -7.89 -10.54 9.19
CA GLU A 6 -7.76 -11.78 9.95
C GLU A 6 -6.62 -12.60 9.36
N LEU A 7 -5.61 -12.88 10.17
CA LEU A 7 -4.54 -13.80 9.83
C LEU A 7 -4.66 -15.07 10.68
N GLN A 8 -4.56 -16.24 10.04
CA GLN A 8 -4.61 -17.54 10.69
C GLN A 8 -3.43 -18.37 10.26
N ASN A 9 -2.47 -18.59 11.16
CA ASN A 9 -1.27 -19.40 10.97
C ASN A 9 -0.49 -19.06 9.69
N ILE A 10 -0.29 -17.77 9.42
CA ILE A 10 0.41 -17.28 8.23
C ILE A 10 1.88 -17.66 8.29
N LYS A 11 2.33 -18.40 7.28
CA LYS A 11 3.75 -18.73 7.06
C LYS A 11 4.21 -18.12 5.73
N ARG A 12 5.43 -17.63 5.69
CA ARG A 12 6.08 -17.19 4.46
C ARG A 12 7.50 -17.69 4.41
N ASN A 13 7.79 -18.51 3.42
CA ASN A 13 9.09 -19.07 3.16
C ASN A 13 9.63 -18.53 1.84
N PHE A 14 10.92 -18.26 1.79
CA PHE A 14 11.65 -17.90 0.58
C PHE A 14 12.75 -18.94 0.33
N GLN A 15 12.90 -19.35 -0.93
CA GLN A 15 14.02 -20.18 -1.34
C GLN A 15 15.19 -19.27 -1.73
N VAL A 16 16.34 -19.44 -1.10
CA VAL A 16 17.57 -18.69 -1.37
C VAL A 16 18.68 -19.71 -1.64
N GLY A 17 18.94 -20.00 -2.91
CA GLY A 17 19.78 -21.14 -3.29
C GLY A 17 19.19 -22.46 -2.79
N ASP A 18 19.99 -23.23 -2.06
CA ASP A 18 19.56 -24.52 -1.47
C ASP A 18 18.90 -24.38 -0.09
N GLU A 19 18.87 -23.17 0.47
CA GLU A 19 18.31 -22.92 1.80
C GLU A 19 16.90 -22.35 1.74
N THR A 20 16.06 -22.73 2.73
CA THR A 20 14.72 -22.16 2.91
C THR A 20 14.72 -21.19 4.08
N VAL A 21 14.49 -19.92 3.80
CA VAL A 21 14.35 -18.88 4.80
C VAL A 21 12.89 -18.77 5.25
N HIS A 22 12.62 -19.07 6.52
CA HIS A 22 11.30 -18.99 7.14
C HIS A 22 11.06 -17.57 7.68
N ALA A 23 10.58 -16.67 6.83
CA ALA A 23 10.38 -15.26 7.19
C ALA A 23 9.18 -15.03 8.11
N LEU A 24 8.07 -15.76 7.91
CA LEU A 24 6.92 -15.80 8.82
C LEU A 24 6.68 -17.25 9.24
N ARG A 25 6.53 -17.48 10.56
CA ARG A 25 6.52 -18.81 11.17
C ARG A 25 5.20 -19.19 11.84
N GLY A 26 4.06 -18.76 11.28
CA GLY A 26 2.74 -19.07 11.83
C GLY A 26 2.15 -17.91 12.64
N ILE A 27 1.98 -16.76 12.00
CA ILE A 27 1.43 -15.55 12.63
C ILE A 27 -0.09 -15.59 12.57
N SER A 28 -0.74 -15.32 13.72
CA SER A 28 -2.20 -15.23 13.83
C SER A 28 -2.58 -14.00 14.64
N PHE A 29 -3.42 -13.13 14.07
CA PHE A 29 -4.05 -12.02 14.77
C PHE A 29 -5.23 -11.49 13.97
N THR A 30 -6.05 -10.64 14.61
CA THR A 30 -7.16 -9.92 13.99
C THR A 30 -7.01 -8.42 14.23
N ILE A 31 -7.30 -7.62 13.21
CA ILE A 31 -7.41 -6.15 13.32
C ILE A 31 -8.85 -5.77 13.02
N TYR A 32 -9.41 -4.94 13.90
CA TYR A 32 -10.77 -4.44 13.79
C TYR A 32 -10.81 -3.03 13.20
N GLU A 33 -12.00 -2.63 12.76
CA GLU A 33 -12.23 -1.29 12.23
C GLU A 33 -11.90 -0.21 13.26
N GLY A 34 -11.16 0.83 12.84
CA GLY A 34 -10.74 1.94 13.68
C GLY A 34 -9.51 1.66 14.56
N GLU A 35 -8.94 0.46 14.53
CA GLU A 35 -7.73 0.17 15.31
C GLU A 35 -6.47 0.79 14.71
N PHE A 36 -5.60 1.27 15.60
CA PHE A 36 -4.21 1.62 15.29
C PHE A 36 -3.29 0.52 15.80
N VAL A 37 -2.54 -0.12 14.89
CA VAL A 37 -1.68 -1.26 15.21
C VAL A 37 -0.22 -0.94 14.88
N THR A 38 0.67 -1.22 15.82
CA THR A 38 2.13 -1.07 15.65
C THR A 38 2.80 -2.43 15.58
N ILE A 39 3.64 -2.65 14.54
CA ILE A 39 4.46 -3.85 14.40
C ILE A 39 5.90 -3.50 14.79
N MET A 40 6.37 -4.07 15.91
CA MET A 40 7.72 -3.87 16.43
C MET A 40 8.53 -5.16 16.37
N GLY A 41 9.86 -5.02 16.37
CA GLY A 41 10.80 -6.15 16.38
C GLY A 41 12.18 -5.73 15.86
N THR A 42 13.17 -6.58 16.06
CA THR A 42 14.55 -6.39 15.59
C THR A 42 14.65 -6.43 14.06
N SER A 43 15.78 -6.00 13.51
CA SER A 43 16.06 -6.17 12.08
C SER A 43 16.03 -7.67 11.72
N GLY A 44 15.47 -8.01 10.56
CA GLY A 44 15.33 -9.41 10.12
C GLY A 44 14.18 -10.20 10.75
N SER A 45 13.38 -9.62 11.67
CA SER A 45 12.27 -10.34 12.32
C SER A 45 11.03 -10.56 11.44
N GLY A 46 11.07 -10.21 10.15
CA GLY A 46 9.96 -10.45 9.22
C GLY A 46 8.93 -9.32 9.11
N LYS A 47 9.13 -8.15 9.76
CA LYS A 47 8.19 -7.02 9.72
C LYS A 47 7.80 -6.59 8.31
N SER A 48 8.79 -6.37 7.44
CA SER A 48 8.55 -5.98 6.04
C SER A 48 7.82 -7.07 5.26
N THR A 49 8.15 -8.34 5.52
CA THR A 49 7.45 -9.48 4.91
C THR A 49 5.99 -9.52 5.35
N LEU A 50 5.72 -9.29 6.65
CA LEU A 50 4.36 -9.22 7.17
C LEU A 50 3.59 -8.04 6.55
N LEU A 51 4.18 -6.84 6.49
CA LEU A 51 3.57 -5.67 5.86
C LEU A 51 3.26 -5.90 4.37
N ASN A 52 4.18 -6.54 3.63
CA ASN A 52 3.96 -6.89 2.23
C ASN A 52 2.82 -7.92 2.07
N THR A 53 2.73 -8.88 3.00
CA THR A 53 1.62 -9.86 3.02
C THR A 53 0.29 -9.17 3.31
N LEU A 54 0.23 -8.32 4.36
CA LEU A 54 -0.95 -7.53 4.71
C LEU A 54 -1.38 -6.62 3.56
N GLY A 55 -0.40 -6.02 2.89
CA GLY A 55 -0.63 -5.18 1.71
C GLY A 55 -0.98 -5.93 0.43
N CYS A 56 -1.15 -7.22 0.44
CA CYS A 56 -1.39 -8.04 -0.75
C CYS A 56 -0.33 -7.87 -1.86
N LEU A 57 0.88 -7.40 -1.50
CA LEU A 57 2.04 -7.33 -2.40
C LEU A 57 2.70 -8.70 -2.53
N ASP A 58 2.66 -9.48 -1.47
CA ASP A 58 3.16 -10.85 -1.43
C ASP A 58 2.06 -11.82 -0.97
N THR A 59 2.27 -13.12 -1.21
CA THR A 59 1.31 -14.18 -0.88
C THR A 59 1.91 -15.08 0.18
N PRO A 60 1.20 -15.44 1.24
CA PRO A 60 1.70 -16.40 2.22
C PRO A 60 1.91 -17.77 1.56
N THR A 61 2.93 -18.51 2.04
CA THR A 61 3.18 -19.90 1.63
C THR A 61 2.07 -20.82 2.15
N SER A 62 1.59 -20.56 3.37
CA SER A 62 0.46 -21.27 3.98
C SER A 62 -0.25 -20.40 5.02
N GLY A 63 -1.38 -20.87 5.51
CA GLY A 63 -2.27 -20.14 6.40
C GLY A 63 -3.40 -19.44 5.63
N GLU A 64 -4.28 -18.75 6.34
CA GLU A 64 -5.41 -18.02 5.77
C GLU A 64 -5.32 -16.53 6.08
N TYR A 65 -5.49 -15.71 5.06
CA TYR A 65 -5.58 -14.26 5.18
C TYR A 65 -6.91 -13.76 4.62
N LEU A 66 -7.74 -13.19 5.49
CA LEU A 66 -9.01 -12.54 5.14
C LEU A 66 -8.84 -11.02 5.25
N LEU A 67 -9.16 -10.31 4.19
CA LEU A 67 -9.28 -8.85 4.16
C LEU A 67 -10.74 -8.47 3.94
N ASP A 68 -11.34 -7.81 4.91
CA ASP A 68 -12.78 -7.46 4.92
C ASP A 68 -13.66 -8.70 4.60
N GLY A 69 -13.32 -9.85 5.21
CA GLY A 69 -14.01 -11.14 5.03
C GLY A 69 -13.69 -11.89 3.74
N VAL A 70 -12.83 -11.33 2.86
CA VAL A 70 -12.50 -11.95 1.58
C VAL A 70 -11.13 -12.64 1.64
N SER A 71 -11.07 -13.94 1.27
CA SER A 71 -9.81 -14.70 1.24
C SER A 71 -8.88 -14.18 0.15
N VAL A 72 -7.70 -13.74 0.57
CA VAL A 72 -6.64 -13.26 -0.34
C VAL A 72 -5.86 -14.42 -0.94
N ARG A 73 -5.79 -15.57 -0.25
CA ARG A 73 -5.00 -16.73 -0.66
C ARG A 73 -5.37 -17.28 -2.02
N THR A 74 -6.66 -17.33 -2.32
CA THR A 74 -7.21 -17.92 -3.56
C THR A 74 -7.19 -16.95 -4.74
N MET A 75 -6.83 -15.67 -4.50
CA MET A 75 -6.85 -14.64 -5.53
C MET A 75 -5.68 -14.73 -6.50
N SER A 76 -5.95 -14.52 -7.78
CA SER A 76 -4.94 -14.28 -8.81
C SER A 76 -4.22 -12.94 -8.59
N LYS A 77 -3.06 -12.76 -9.24
CA LYS A 77 -2.33 -11.48 -9.19
C LYS A 77 -3.18 -10.26 -9.58
N PRO A 78 -3.97 -10.30 -10.69
CA PRO A 78 -4.86 -9.19 -11.05
C PRO A 78 -5.93 -8.91 -9.99
N GLN A 79 -6.55 -9.94 -9.42
CA GLN A 79 -7.57 -9.77 -8.38
C GLN A 79 -7.00 -9.11 -7.12
N ARG A 80 -5.80 -9.50 -6.70
CA ARG A 80 -5.10 -8.83 -5.59
C ARG A 80 -4.76 -7.38 -5.89
N ALA A 81 -4.41 -7.05 -7.15
CA ALA A 81 -4.14 -5.67 -7.54
C ALA A 81 -5.41 -4.79 -7.43
N VAL A 82 -6.56 -5.32 -7.85
CA VAL A 82 -7.85 -4.64 -7.71
C VAL A 82 -8.23 -4.47 -6.22
N LEU A 83 -8.07 -5.54 -5.42
CA LEU A 83 -8.36 -5.49 -3.98
C LEU A 83 -7.49 -4.44 -3.27
N ARG A 84 -6.19 -4.43 -3.56
CA ARG A 84 -5.22 -3.45 -3.07
C ARG A 84 -5.65 -2.01 -3.39
N ASN A 85 -5.94 -1.75 -4.65
CA ASN A 85 -6.36 -0.42 -5.11
C ASN A 85 -7.62 0.08 -4.40
N ARG A 86 -8.54 -0.82 -4.02
CA ARG A 86 -9.83 -0.46 -3.42
C ARG A 86 -9.82 -0.41 -1.88
N LYS A 87 -8.92 -1.13 -1.23
CA LYS A 87 -9.01 -1.40 0.22
C LYS A 87 -7.76 -1.02 1.01
N ILE A 88 -6.63 -0.75 0.36
CA ILE A 88 -5.35 -0.56 1.04
C ILE A 88 -4.67 0.70 0.52
N GLY A 89 -4.37 1.64 1.40
CA GLY A 89 -3.45 2.73 1.13
C GLY A 89 -2.05 2.40 1.66
N PHE A 90 -1.03 2.65 0.84
CA PHE A 90 0.36 2.46 1.23
C PHE A 90 1.08 3.79 1.42
N VAL A 91 1.87 3.89 2.49
CA VAL A 91 2.85 4.96 2.67
C VAL A 91 4.22 4.32 2.78
N PHE A 92 5.04 4.47 1.75
CA PHE A 92 6.37 3.86 1.70
C PHE A 92 7.43 4.75 2.34
N GLN A 93 8.38 4.13 3.03
CA GLN A 93 9.51 4.83 3.64
C GLN A 93 10.41 5.53 2.60
N ASN A 94 10.56 4.95 1.40
CA ASN A 94 11.39 5.47 0.31
C ASN A 94 10.55 6.21 -0.76
N TYR A 95 9.41 6.80 -0.38
CA TYR A 95 8.47 7.56 -1.21
C TYR A 95 7.88 6.79 -2.39
N ASN A 96 8.68 6.04 -3.15
CA ASN A 96 8.31 5.28 -4.36
C ASN A 96 7.62 6.14 -5.44
N LEU A 97 8.01 7.41 -5.53
CA LEU A 97 7.57 8.30 -6.59
C LEU A 97 8.28 7.98 -7.90
N LEU A 98 7.57 8.11 -9.01
CA LEU A 98 8.15 8.01 -10.33
C LEU A 98 9.04 9.23 -10.61
N PRO A 99 10.36 9.06 -10.87
CA PRO A 99 11.30 10.18 -10.85
C PRO A 99 11.16 11.15 -12.04
N LYS A 100 10.56 10.69 -13.14
CA LYS A 100 10.41 11.49 -14.38
C LYS A 100 9.07 12.18 -14.49
N THR A 101 8.13 11.91 -13.57
CA THR A 101 6.79 12.48 -13.52
C THR A 101 6.70 13.61 -12.51
N THR A 102 5.73 14.49 -12.70
CA THR A 102 5.42 15.60 -11.78
C THR A 102 4.74 15.12 -10.51
N ALA A 103 4.60 16.00 -9.52
CA ALA A 103 3.86 15.69 -8.29
C ALA A 103 2.40 15.32 -8.61
N VAL A 104 1.73 16.09 -9.47
CA VAL A 104 0.34 15.83 -9.83
C VAL A 104 0.20 14.50 -10.58
N GLU A 105 1.11 14.17 -11.51
CA GLU A 105 1.08 12.90 -12.25
C GLU A 105 1.29 11.69 -11.32
N ASN A 106 2.19 11.80 -10.32
CA ASN A 106 2.37 10.76 -9.32
C ASN A 106 1.09 10.52 -8.51
N VAL A 107 0.34 11.58 -8.19
CA VAL A 107 -0.91 11.50 -7.43
C VAL A 107 -2.07 11.02 -8.32
N GLU A 108 -2.09 11.33 -9.61
CA GLU A 108 -3.08 10.81 -10.57
C GLU A 108 -2.95 9.29 -10.82
N LEU A 109 -1.74 8.74 -10.70
CA LEU A 109 -1.42 7.37 -11.12
C LEU A 109 -2.35 6.30 -10.53
N PRO A 110 -2.64 6.24 -9.21
CA PRO A 110 -3.56 5.26 -8.65
C PRO A 110 -4.99 5.38 -9.19
N LEU A 111 -5.44 6.60 -9.52
CA LEU A 111 -6.76 6.84 -10.08
C LEU A 111 -6.91 6.35 -11.53
N MET A 112 -5.79 6.17 -12.25
CA MET A 112 -5.82 5.63 -13.62
C MET A 112 -6.31 4.18 -13.66
N TYR A 113 -6.18 3.45 -12.55
CA TYR A 113 -6.69 2.07 -12.42
C TYR A 113 -8.19 2.01 -12.14
N ASN A 114 -8.84 3.17 -11.92
CA ASN A 114 -10.29 3.25 -11.75
C ASN A 114 -10.93 3.76 -13.06
N SER A 115 -11.50 2.84 -13.83
CA SER A 115 -12.13 3.14 -15.12
C SER A 115 -13.36 4.06 -15.05
N PHE A 116 -13.92 4.27 -13.86
CA PHE A 116 -15.11 5.13 -13.66
C PHE A 116 -14.75 6.61 -13.45
N VAL A 117 -13.47 6.95 -13.32
CA VAL A 117 -13.02 8.33 -13.09
C VAL A 117 -12.43 8.91 -14.37
N SER A 118 -13.03 10.00 -14.89
CA SER A 118 -12.53 10.67 -16.09
C SER A 118 -11.14 11.31 -15.87
N ALA A 119 -10.41 11.57 -16.97
CA ALA A 119 -9.09 12.21 -16.89
C ALA A 119 -9.15 13.58 -16.21
N SER A 120 -10.16 14.38 -16.51
CA SER A 120 -10.38 15.69 -15.90
C SER A 120 -10.62 15.59 -14.40
N GLU A 121 -11.47 14.64 -13.98
CA GLU A 121 -11.78 14.42 -12.58
C GLU A 121 -10.57 13.87 -11.80
N ARG A 122 -9.76 12.99 -12.40
CA ARG A 122 -8.50 12.50 -11.78
C ARG A 122 -7.56 13.67 -11.48
N ARG A 123 -7.31 14.53 -12.50
CA ARG A 123 -6.43 15.67 -12.34
C ARG A 123 -6.93 16.66 -11.29
N LYS A 124 -8.24 16.92 -11.28
CA LYS A 124 -8.86 17.77 -10.27
C LYS A 124 -8.63 17.24 -8.86
N ARG A 125 -8.92 15.96 -8.60
CA ARG A 125 -8.71 15.32 -7.29
C ARG A 125 -7.24 15.31 -6.88
N ALA A 126 -6.33 15.06 -7.80
CA ALA A 126 -4.90 15.08 -7.54
C ALA A 126 -4.42 16.47 -7.10
N ILE A 127 -4.87 17.54 -7.79
CA ILE A 127 -4.56 18.92 -7.45
C ILE A 127 -5.12 19.28 -6.06
N GLU A 128 -6.39 18.99 -5.80
CA GLU A 128 -7.03 19.25 -4.51
C GLU A 128 -6.30 18.55 -3.35
N SER A 129 -5.90 17.29 -3.55
CA SER A 129 -5.13 16.54 -2.55
C SER A 129 -3.75 17.15 -2.28
N LEU A 130 -3.05 17.61 -3.31
CA LEU A 130 -1.76 18.29 -3.16
C LEU A 130 -1.90 19.65 -2.45
N ILE A 131 -2.93 20.40 -2.76
CA ILE A 131 -3.24 21.67 -2.08
C ILE A 131 -3.51 21.41 -0.59
N ALA A 132 -4.29 20.38 -0.26
CA ALA A 132 -4.63 20.01 1.12
C ALA A 132 -3.39 19.71 1.99
N VAL A 133 -2.28 19.26 1.37
CA VAL A 133 -1.01 19.01 2.08
C VAL A 133 0.03 20.13 1.90
N GLY A 134 -0.38 21.30 1.41
CA GLY A 134 0.46 22.49 1.25
C GLY A 134 1.48 22.37 0.11
N LEU A 135 1.10 21.75 -1.01
CA LEU A 135 1.94 21.57 -2.20
C LEU A 135 1.30 22.16 -3.47
N GLY A 136 0.37 23.11 -3.32
CA GLY A 136 -0.31 23.74 -4.45
C GLY A 136 0.62 24.52 -5.39
N ASP A 137 1.76 25.03 -4.88
CA ASP A 137 2.82 25.68 -5.66
C ASP A 137 3.84 24.72 -6.26
N ARG A 138 3.69 23.40 -6.05
CA ARG A 138 4.63 22.34 -6.44
C ARG A 138 4.04 21.30 -7.40
N LEU A 139 2.87 21.55 -7.96
CA LEU A 139 2.12 20.61 -8.80
C LEU A 139 2.94 20.01 -9.94
N GLU A 140 3.70 20.85 -10.64
CA GLU A 140 4.50 20.48 -11.80
C GLU A 140 5.98 20.13 -11.45
N HIS A 141 6.35 20.13 -10.16
CA HIS A 141 7.70 19.76 -9.75
C HIS A 141 7.88 18.25 -9.80
N LYS A 142 9.07 17.83 -10.25
CA LYS A 142 9.51 16.42 -10.22
C LYS A 142 10.14 16.08 -8.87
N SER A 143 10.30 14.79 -8.57
CA SER A 143 10.85 14.33 -7.29
C SER A 143 12.24 14.92 -6.97
N ASN A 144 13.11 15.09 -7.98
CA ASN A 144 14.44 15.68 -7.82
C ASN A 144 14.43 17.21 -7.57
N GLN A 145 13.27 17.85 -7.64
CA GLN A 145 13.06 19.29 -7.39
C GLN A 145 12.34 19.52 -6.05
N MET A 146 12.11 18.47 -5.28
CA MET A 146 11.39 18.50 -4.01
C MET A 146 12.26 18.06 -2.84
N SER A 147 12.02 18.62 -1.66
CA SER A 147 12.64 18.15 -0.42
C SER A 147 12.07 16.78 -0.01
N GLY A 148 12.78 16.05 0.87
CA GLY A 148 12.31 14.76 1.39
C GLY A 148 10.91 14.85 2.03
N GLY A 149 10.64 15.91 2.80
CA GLY A 149 9.32 16.12 3.38
C GLY A 149 8.23 16.44 2.35
N GLN A 150 8.56 17.13 1.26
CA GLN A 150 7.63 17.35 0.14
C GLN A 150 7.34 16.04 -0.59
N MET A 151 8.36 15.26 -0.92
CA MET A 151 8.21 13.92 -1.53
C MET A 151 7.36 12.99 -0.66
N GLN A 152 7.56 13.03 0.67
CA GLN A 152 6.75 12.21 1.60
C GLN A 152 5.26 12.61 1.57
N ARG A 153 4.96 13.92 1.51
CA ARG A 153 3.57 14.39 1.40
C ARG A 153 2.93 13.97 0.06
N VAL A 154 3.65 14.09 -1.06
CA VAL A 154 3.18 13.57 -2.37
C VAL A 154 2.89 12.08 -2.28
N ALA A 155 3.83 11.27 -1.74
CA ALA A 155 3.65 9.84 -1.57
C ALA A 155 2.44 9.50 -0.68
N THR A 156 2.24 10.24 0.40
CA THR A 156 1.10 10.02 1.31
C THR A 156 -0.23 10.23 0.58
N VAL A 157 -0.42 11.35 -0.10
CA VAL A 157 -1.72 11.64 -0.75
C VAL A 157 -1.98 10.78 -1.99
N SER A 158 -0.94 10.32 -2.69
CA SER A 158 -1.11 9.44 -3.84
C SER A 158 -1.78 8.11 -3.49
N TYR A 159 -1.59 7.60 -2.27
CA TYR A 159 -2.12 6.31 -1.85
C TYR A 159 -3.29 6.36 -0.84
N THR A 160 -3.46 7.46 -0.11
CA THR A 160 -4.45 7.52 0.97
C THR A 160 -5.73 8.27 0.59
N HIS A 161 -5.63 9.43 -0.06
CA HIS A 161 -6.79 10.27 -0.35
C HIS A 161 -7.59 9.89 -1.60
N LEU A 162 -6.98 9.12 -2.51
CA LEU A 162 -7.55 8.89 -3.83
C LEU A 162 -8.08 7.48 -4.04
N THR A 163 -7.67 6.53 -3.21
CA THR A 163 -8.03 5.11 -3.34
C THR A 163 -9.00 4.61 -2.28
N LEU A 164 -9.10 5.32 -1.16
CA LEU A 164 -10.04 4.99 -0.10
C LEU A 164 -11.30 5.84 -0.22
N PRO A 165 -12.48 5.26 0.05
CA PRO A 165 -13.75 5.99 0.03
C PRO A 165 -13.84 7.05 1.11
#